data_2ff1a4dc8c717f6c50640b0030d9a25d
#
_entry.id   2ff1a4dc8c717f6c50640b0030d9a25d
#
_cell.length_a   1.000
_cell.length_b   1.000
_cell.length_c   1.000
_cell.angle_alpha   90.00
_cell.angle_beta   90.00
_cell.angle_gamma   90.00
#
_symmetry.space_group_name_H-M   'P 1'
#
loop_
_entity.id
_entity.type
_entity.pdbx_description
1 polymer ?
#
loop_
_entity_poly.entity_id
_entity_poly.type
_entity_poly.pdbx_seq_one_letter_code
_entity_poly.pdbx_strand_id
1 'polypeptide(L)'
;MQKPLRLIALLMLAASSHALAEGTSVSYNGQRVSVEANKAPINTAKNAEAIAQLPAGHHFVVPGAFTVAVAALNSPPLTVFSDDNKTLLGSEVDIARLVADSLGLKLNVVPTSWEDWPLGVASGKYDAAISNITVTKPRKEKFDFATYRKDSLGFYVRTGSPIQSLTKAEEIAGLRIIVGSGTNQEAILLAWDKENQAKGLKPFTPIYAKDDAAQTLALQSGRADAYFGPNVIGAWKAALTGKTRLVGSVDGGWPKAAHIAVTVKKGSGLAEPISTALNGVIGNGDYQKVLNRWGEGVEQIGHSEVNPAGLGD
;
A
#
# COMPACT_ATOMS: atom_id res chain seq x y z
N MET A 1 19.07 -3.75 -81.64
CA MET A 1 19.09 -2.60 -80.69
C MET A 1 18.41 -3.04 -79.43
N GLN A 2 19.16 -3.55 -78.47
CA GLN A 2 18.67 -3.99 -77.17
C GLN A 2 18.92 -2.89 -76.16
N LYS A 3 17.86 -2.45 -75.45
CA LYS A 3 17.97 -1.49 -74.34
C LYS A 3 18.20 -2.27 -73.02
N PRO A 4 19.12 -1.87 -72.18
CA PRO A 4 19.29 -2.52 -70.85
C PRO A 4 18.26 -2.04 -69.88
N LEU A 5 17.61 -2.98 -69.20
CA LEU A 5 16.70 -2.78 -68.07
C LEU A 5 17.54 -2.43 -66.85
N ARG A 6 17.37 -1.23 -66.30
CA ARG A 6 18.00 -0.81 -65.03
C ARG A 6 17.14 -1.36 -63.88
N LEU A 7 17.68 -2.30 -63.15
CA LEU A 7 17.12 -2.81 -61.89
C LEU A 7 17.45 -1.82 -60.76
N ILE A 8 16.44 -1.11 -60.27
CA ILE A 8 16.57 -0.27 -59.07
C ILE A 8 16.31 -1.18 -57.88
N ALA A 9 17.36 -1.54 -57.15
CA ALA A 9 17.27 -2.23 -55.88
C ALA A 9 16.85 -1.23 -54.79
N LEU A 10 15.61 -1.35 -54.34
CA LEU A 10 15.09 -0.58 -53.19
C LEU A 10 15.58 -1.28 -51.92
N LEU A 11 16.61 -0.71 -51.25
CA LEU A 11 17.01 -1.13 -49.92
C LEU A 11 15.94 -0.65 -48.95
N MET A 12 15.05 -1.55 -48.51
CA MET A 12 14.23 -1.32 -47.31
C MET A 12 15.13 -1.46 -46.08
N LEU A 13 15.50 -0.36 -45.49
CA LEU A 13 16.03 -0.34 -44.12
C LEU A 13 14.89 -0.72 -43.18
N ALA A 14 14.87 -1.97 -42.76
CA ALA A 14 14.03 -2.41 -41.67
C ALA A 14 14.60 -1.77 -40.37
N ALA A 15 14.04 -0.66 -39.97
CA ALA A 15 14.23 -0.14 -38.63
C ALA A 15 13.57 -1.11 -37.66
N SER A 16 14.36 -2.05 -37.13
CA SER A 16 13.97 -2.88 -36.00
C SER A 16 13.84 -1.98 -34.80
N SER A 17 12.64 -1.44 -34.59
CA SER A 17 12.28 -0.85 -33.29
C SER A 17 12.29 -1.98 -32.27
N HIS A 18 13.37 -2.10 -31.53
CA HIS A 18 13.38 -2.84 -30.28
C HIS A 18 12.41 -2.09 -29.36
N ALA A 19 11.14 -2.47 -29.36
CA ALA A 19 10.24 -2.20 -28.26
C ALA A 19 10.84 -2.97 -27.09
N LEU A 20 11.64 -2.30 -26.27
CA LEU A 20 11.93 -2.75 -24.92
C LEU A 20 10.57 -3.02 -24.31
N ALA A 21 10.33 -4.22 -23.84
CA ALA A 21 9.14 -4.55 -23.07
C ALA A 21 9.16 -3.60 -21.86
N GLU A 22 8.45 -2.48 -21.97
CA GLU A 22 8.22 -1.58 -20.82
C GLU A 22 7.37 -2.40 -19.87
N GLY A 23 7.96 -2.82 -18.74
CA GLY A 23 7.25 -3.43 -17.63
C GLY A 23 6.06 -2.56 -17.23
N THR A 24 5.12 -3.09 -16.48
CA THR A 24 3.89 -2.40 -16.09
C THR A 24 4.17 -0.99 -15.59
N SER A 25 3.71 0.02 -16.31
CA SER A 25 3.81 1.42 -15.91
C SER A 25 2.43 2.08 -15.91
N VAL A 26 2.21 2.96 -14.95
CA VAL A 26 0.93 3.64 -14.70
C VAL A 26 1.17 5.11 -14.44
N SER A 27 0.33 5.96 -14.99
CA SER A 27 0.33 7.39 -14.65
C SER A 27 -0.84 7.70 -13.70
N TYR A 28 -0.54 8.03 -12.45
CA TYR A 28 -1.54 8.43 -11.48
C TYR A 28 -0.93 9.45 -10.48
N ASN A 29 -1.77 10.23 -9.84
CA ASN A 29 -1.34 11.31 -8.93
C ASN A 29 -0.29 12.25 -9.56
N GLY A 30 -0.38 12.48 -10.88
CA GLY A 30 0.54 13.35 -11.61
C GLY A 30 1.93 12.76 -11.88
N GLN A 31 2.17 11.50 -11.57
CA GLN A 31 3.45 10.83 -11.77
C GLN A 31 3.30 9.57 -12.62
N ARG A 32 4.34 9.27 -13.42
CA ARG A 32 4.47 7.98 -14.11
C ARG A 32 5.31 7.05 -13.26
N VAL A 33 4.71 5.97 -12.81
CA VAL A 33 5.36 4.91 -12.01
C VAL A 33 5.58 3.70 -12.89
N SER A 34 6.81 3.20 -12.96
CA SER A 34 7.18 1.96 -13.64
C SER A 34 7.74 0.99 -12.61
N VAL A 35 7.10 -0.17 -12.46
CA VAL A 35 7.49 -1.18 -11.47
C VAL A 35 8.94 -1.62 -11.69
N GLU A 36 9.30 -2.00 -12.92
CA GLU A 36 10.64 -2.50 -13.23
C GLU A 36 11.74 -1.43 -13.16
N ALA A 37 11.42 -0.17 -13.51
CA ALA A 37 12.36 0.94 -13.34
C ALA A 37 12.69 1.21 -11.86
N ASN A 38 11.81 0.79 -10.95
CA ASN A 38 11.96 0.96 -9.51
C ASN A 38 12.70 -0.22 -8.81
N LYS A 39 13.30 -1.12 -9.57
CA LYS A 39 14.08 -2.25 -9.06
C LYS A 39 15.33 -1.84 -8.26
N ALA A 40 16.00 -0.76 -8.65
CA ALA A 40 17.15 -0.24 -7.94
C ALA A 40 16.73 0.28 -6.55
N PRO A 41 17.32 -0.21 -5.46
CA PRO A 41 16.93 0.20 -4.11
C PRO A 41 17.29 1.67 -3.85
N ILE A 42 16.46 2.34 -3.06
CA ILE A 42 16.85 3.58 -2.39
C ILE A 42 17.42 3.18 -1.03
N ASN A 43 18.72 3.41 -0.84
CA ASN A 43 19.40 3.15 0.42
C ASN A 43 19.59 4.44 1.19
N THR A 44 19.77 4.34 2.51
CA THR A 44 20.08 5.46 3.39
C THR A 44 21.23 5.14 4.33
N ALA A 45 21.81 6.18 4.93
CA ALA A 45 22.88 6.02 5.90
C ALA A 45 22.34 5.49 7.23
N LYS A 46 23.23 4.84 8.01
CA LYS A 46 22.91 4.45 9.39
C LYS A 46 22.58 5.66 10.24
N ASN A 47 21.57 5.52 11.09
CA ASN A 47 21.18 6.51 12.07
C ASN A 47 21.70 6.09 13.45
N ALA A 48 22.75 6.74 13.92
CA ALA A 48 23.40 6.39 15.18
C ALA A 48 22.46 6.53 16.40
N GLU A 49 21.57 7.52 16.38
CA GLU A 49 20.58 7.72 17.44
C GLU A 49 19.56 6.59 17.47
N ALA A 50 19.01 6.19 16.33
CA ALA A 50 18.08 5.07 16.23
C ALA A 50 18.75 3.76 16.69
N ILE A 51 20.00 3.52 16.32
CA ILE A 51 20.76 2.33 16.74
C ILE A 51 20.97 2.35 18.26
N ALA A 52 21.30 3.49 18.85
CA ALA A 52 21.51 3.62 20.29
C ALA A 52 20.23 3.39 21.13
N GLN A 53 19.05 3.57 20.53
CA GLN A 53 17.76 3.33 21.16
C GLN A 53 17.31 1.87 21.08
N LEU A 54 18.00 1.00 20.35
CA LEU A 54 17.65 -0.42 20.32
C LEU A 54 17.76 -1.01 21.73
N PRO A 55 16.77 -1.79 22.19
CA PRO A 55 16.80 -2.35 23.55
C PRO A 55 18.04 -3.22 23.78
N ALA A 56 18.69 -3.04 24.91
CA ALA A 56 19.84 -3.85 25.27
C ALA A 56 19.45 -5.34 25.30
N GLY A 57 20.23 -6.18 24.60
CA GLY A 57 19.96 -7.61 24.50
C GLY A 57 18.78 -7.97 23.58
N HIS A 58 18.26 -7.04 22.79
CA HIS A 58 17.25 -7.38 21.76
C HIS A 58 17.83 -8.35 20.73
N HIS A 59 17.10 -9.42 20.47
CA HIS A 59 17.46 -10.41 19.46
C HIS A 59 16.50 -10.32 18.29
N PHE A 60 17.00 -9.88 17.14
CA PHE A 60 16.26 -9.94 15.88
C PHE A 60 16.03 -11.41 15.48
N VAL A 61 14.90 -11.68 14.81
CA VAL A 61 14.52 -13.03 14.34
C VAL A 61 15.65 -13.69 13.56
N VAL A 62 16.31 -12.92 12.69
CA VAL A 62 17.54 -13.33 12.01
C VAL A 62 18.68 -12.43 12.49
N PRO A 63 19.75 -12.96 13.07
CA PRO A 63 20.86 -12.13 13.53
C PRO A 63 21.41 -11.23 12.44
N GLY A 64 21.48 -9.91 12.71
CA GLY A 64 21.97 -8.90 11.77
C GLY A 64 21.00 -8.53 10.65
N ALA A 65 19.75 -8.98 10.71
CA ALA A 65 18.71 -8.62 9.76
C ALA A 65 17.42 -8.13 10.44
N PHE A 66 16.72 -7.22 9.80
CA PHE A 66 15.39 -6.78 10.16
C PHE A 66 14.38 -7.58 9.34
N THR A 67 13.66 -8.50 10.02
CA THR A 67 12.72 -9.42 9.38
C THR A 67 11.33 -8.80 9.38
N VAL A 68 10.86 -8.43 8.19
CA VAL A 68 9.61 -7.70 7.99
C VAL A 68 8.60 -8.57 7.25
N ALA A 69 7.43 -8.76 7.86
CA ALA A 69 6.27 -9.34 7.20
C ALA A 69 5.61 -8.32 6.28
N VAL A 70 5.35 -8.72 5.04
CA VAL A 70 4.63 -7.92 4.05
C VAL A 70 3.44 -8.72 3.54
N ALA A 71 2.25 -8.18 3.73
CA ALA A 71 0.99 -8.71 3.21
C ALA A 71 0.54 -7.92 1.96
N ALA A 72 -0.67 -8.20 1.49
CA ALA A 72 -1.25 -7.54 0.31
C ALA A 72 -0.38 -7.69 -0.95
N LEU A 73 0.14 -8.89 -1.16
CA LEU A 73 0.95 -9.24 -2.33
C LEU A 73 0.20 -8.95 -3.63
N ASN A 74 0.94 -8.51 -4.66
CA ASN A 74 0.38 -8.06 -5.94
C ASN A 74 -0.66 -6.93 -5.82
N SER A 75 -0.43 -6.04 -4.85
CA SER A 75 -1.24 -4.83 -4.63
C SER A 75 -0.40 -3.56 -4.87
N PRO A 76 0.03 -3.31 -6.12
CA PRO A 76 0.81 -2.11 -6.42
C PRO A 76 -0.01 -0.85 -6.08
N PRO A 77 0.66 0.22 -5.67
CA PRO A 77 2.11 0.45 -5.59
C PRO A 77 2.76 -0.09 -4.30
N LEU A 78 1.98 -0.66 -3.37
CA LEU A 78 2.45 -1.10 -2.05
C LEU A 78 3.42 -2.28 -2.15
N THR A 79 3.00 -3.36 -2.81
CA THR A 79 3.81 -4.56 -3.02
C THR A 79 3.47 -5.23 -4.34
N VAL A 80 4.49 -5.65 -5.07
CA VAL A 80 4.35 -6.37 -6.33
C VAL A 80 5.59 -7.21 -6.58
N PHE A 81 5.42 -8.38 -7.18
CA PHE A 81 6.57 -9.13 -7.68
C PHE A 81 7.08 -8.50 -8.98
N SER A 82 8.39 -8.40 -9.09
CA SER A 82 9.09 -8.08 -10.33
C SER A 82 8.85 -9.18 -11.40
N ASP A 83 9.23 -8.91 -12.63
CA ASP A 83 9.13 -9.85 -13.76
C ASP A 83 9.81 -11.21 -13.50
N ASP A 84 10.77 -11.28 -12.57
CA ASP A 84 11.41 -12.53 -12.16
C ASP A 84 10.53 -13.39 -11.24
N ASN A 85 9.36 -12.93 -10.83
CA ASN A 85 8.43 -13.57 -9.89
C ASN A 85 9.07 -13.96 -8.54
N LYS A 86 10.15 -13.32 -8.15
CA LYS A 86 10.93 -13.59 -6.92
C LYS A 86 11.21 -12.31 -6.14
N THR A 87 11.62 -11.26 -6.83
CA THR A 87 11.98 -9.98 -6.20
C THR A 87 10.70 -9.22 -5.88
N LEU A 88 10.48 -8.95 -4.60
CA LEU A 88 9.36 -8.14 -4.13
C LEU A 88 9.75 -6.65 -4.16
N LEU A 89 8.94 -5.84 -4.81
CA LEU A 89 9.07 -4.39 -4.97
C LEU A 89 7.86 -3.69 -4.37
N GLY A 90 7.94 -2.38 -4.21
CA GLY A 90 6.83 -1.55 -3.75
C GLY A 90 7.24 -0.58 -2.66
N SER A 91 6.36 0.37 -2.36
CA SER A 91 6.60 1.38 -1.34
C SER A 91 6.82 0.77 0.05
N GLU A 92 6.10 -0.29 0.40
CA GLU A 92 6.25 -0.99 1.68
C GLU A 92 7.63 -1.63 1.83
N VAL A 93 8.15 -2.21 0.73
CA VAL A 93 9.49 -2.82 0.71
C VAL A 93 10.57 -1.76 0.81
N ASP A 94 10.40 -0.62 0.12
CA ASP A 94 11.36 0.48 0.16
C ASP A 94 11.38 1.16 1.54
N ILE A 95 10.23 1.37 2.17
CA ILE A 95 10.16 1.87 3.56
C ILE A 95 10.85 0.89 4.53
N ALA A 96 10.58 -0.41 4.39
CA ALA A 96 11.26 -1.43 5.20
C ALA A 96 12.79 -1.38 5.03
N ARG A 97 13.27 -1.12 3.82
CA ARG A 97 14.70 -0.95 3.52
C ARG A 97 15.29 0.28 4.20
N LEU A 98 14.61 1.43 4.11
CA LEU A 98 15.08 2.64 4.78
C LEU A 98 15.21 2.44 6.30
N VAL A 99 14.25 1.73 6.91
CA VAL A 99 14.32 1.38 8.35
C VAL A 99 15.49 0.45 8.63
N ALA A 100 15.63 -0.63 7.86
CA ALA A 100 16.73 -1.60 8.04
C ALA A 100 18.11 -0.92 7.89
N ASP A 101 18.30 -0.15 6.83
CA ASP A 101 19.57 0.58 6.58
C ASP A 101 19.87 1.54 7.73
N SER A 102 18.87 2.32 8.18
CA SER A 102 19.01 3.26 9.31
C SER A 102 19.43 2.54 10.60
N LEU A 103 18.91 1.34 10.83
CA LEU A 103 19.29 0.52 12.00
C LEU A 103 20.59 -0.26 11.79
N GLY A 104 21.23 -0.17 10.62
CA GLY A 104 22.45 -0.90 10.29
C GLY A 104 22.25 -2.39 10.08
N LEU A 105 21.04 -2.82 9.74
CA LEU A 105 20.61 -4.20 9.53
C LEU A 105 20.42 -4.51 8.05
N LYS A 106 20.53 -5.79 7.68
CA LYS A 106 20.06 -6.26 6.37
C LYS A 106 18.54 -6.37 6.38
N LEU A 107 17.90 -6.06 5.26
CA LEU A 107 16.47 -6.28 5.11
C LEU A 107 16.20 -7.76 4.77
N ASN A 108 15.29 -8.38 5.54
CA ASN A 108 14.73 -9.70 5.26
C ASN A 108 13.20 -9.58 5.13
N VAL A 109 12.70 -9.60 3.90
CA VAL A 109 11.25 -9.49 3.62
C VAL A 109 10.63 -10.87 3.58
N VAL A 110 9.54 -11.06 4.33
CA VAL A 110 8.79 -12.32 4.38
C VAL A 110 7.36 -12.06 3.90
N PRO A 111 6.98 -12.60 2.73
CA PRO A 111 5.59 -12.56 2.30
C PRO A 111 4.67 -13.30 3.29
N THR A 112 3.52 -12.71 3.58
CA THR A 112 2.52 -13.31 4.47
C THR A 112 1.10 -12.95 3.99
N SER A 113 0.06 -13.51 4.62
CA SER A 113 -1.32 -13.09 4.38
C SER A 113 -1.73 -11.94 5.32
N TRP A 114 -2.82 -11.24 4.97
CA TRP A 114 -3.39 -10.23 5.85
C TRP A 114 -3.86 -10.83 7.18
N GLU A 115 -4.38 -12.03 7.14
CA GLU A 115 -4.91 -12.74 8.30
C GLU A 115 -3.80 -13.23 9.25
N ASP A 116 -2.60 -13.51 8.72
CA ASP A 116 -1.50 -14.14 9.47
C ASP A 116 -0.53 -13.15 10.11
N TRP A 117 -0.41 -11.92 9.57
CA TRP A 117 0.57 -10.96 10.09
C TRP A 117 0.39 -10.67 11.59
N PRO A 118 -0.86 -10.55 12.15
CA PRO A 118 -1.02 -10.20 13.55
C PRO A 118 -0.45 -11.27 14.48
N LEU A 119 -0.74 -12.53 14.19
CA LEU A 119 -0.19 -13.65 14.97
C LEU A 119 1.33 -13.76 14.80
N GLY A 120 1.83 -13.57 13.59
CA GLY A 120 3.26 -13.63 13.29
C GLY A 120 4.09 -12.59 14.06
N VAL A 121 3.60 -11.34 14.13
CA VAL A 121 4.25 -10.28 14.92
C VAL A 121 4.12 -10.55 16.42
N ALA A 122 2.93 -10.92 16.90
CA ALA A 122 2.69 -11.18 18.32
C ALA A 122 3.53 -12.35 18.85
N SER A 123 3.73 -13.39 18.05
CA SER A 123 4.53 -14.57 18.42
C SER A 123 6.05 -14.35 18.27
N GLY A 124 6.48 -13.24 17.62
CA GLY A 124 7.89 -12.99 17.34
C GLY A 124 8.44 -13.77 16.14
N LYS A 125 7.57 -14.24 15.24
CA LYS A 125 7.98 -14.83 13.95
C LYS A 125 8.59 -13.78 13.02
N TYR A 126 8.21 -12.52 13.18
CA TYR A 126 8.71 -11.36 12.48
C TYR A 126 9.12 -10.28 13.48
N ASP A 127 10.12 -9.49 13.15
CA ASP A 127 10.49 -8.30 13.95
C ASP A 127 9.43 -7.20 13.80
N ALA A 128 8.87 -7.07 12.62
CA ALA A 128 7.82 -6.10 12.30
C ALA A 128 6.91 -6.58 11.18
N ALA A 129 5.78 -5.91 10.99
CA ALA A 129 4.98 -5.93 9.77
C ALA A 129 4.87 -4.52 9.17
N ILE A 130 5.00 -4.43 7.84
CA ILE A 130 4.80 -3.22 7.05
C ILE A 130 3.88 -3.59 5.89
N SER A 131 2.58 -3.27 6.00
CA SER A 131 1.55 -3.76 5.09
C SER A 131 0.30 -2.89 5.12
N ASN A 132 0.47 -1.58 4.94
CA ASN A 132 -0.65 -0.64 5.00
C ASN A 132 -1.48 -0.80 6.28
N ILE A 133 -0.82 -1.02 7.41
CA ILE A 133 -1.48 -1.27 8.70
C ILE A 133 -1.80 0.05 9.37
N THR A 134 -3.08 0.38 9.44
CA THR A 134 -3.58 1.58 10.10
C THR A 134 -3.50 1.45 11.61
N VAL A 135 -3.11 2.51 12.29
CA VAL A 135 -3.19 2.61 13.75
C VAL A 135 -4.67 2.63 14.17
N THR A 136 -5.06 1.68 15.02
CA THR A 136 -6.40 1.61 15.61
C THR A 136 -6.33 1.30 17.10
N LYS A 137 -7.32 1.74 17.85
CA LYS A 137 -7.37 1.46 19.29
C LYS A 137 -7.28 -0.03 19.64
N PRO A 138 -8.04 -0.94 18.99
CA PRO A 138 -7.93 -2.37 19.29
C PRO A 138 -6.55 -2.96 18.94
N ARG A 139 -5.90 -2.48 17.88
CA ARG A 139 -4.56 -2.94 17.50
C ARG A 139 -3.50 -2.47 18.51
N LYS A 140 -3.64 -1.27 19.08
CA LYS A 140 -2.73 -0.75 20.13
C LYS A 140 -2.72 -1.58 21.42
N GLU A 141 -3.71 -2.43 21.63
CA GLU A 141 -3.72 -3.38 22.75
C GLU A 141 -2.65 -4.47 22.60
N LYS A 142 -2.30 -4.83 21.34
CA LYS A 142 -1.43 -5.98 21.00
C LYS A 142 -0.11 -5.59 20.35
N PHE A 143 -0.03 -4.38 19.80
CA PHE A 143 1.10 -3.90 19.00
C PHE A 143 1.50 -2.49 19.39
N ASP A 144 2.76 -2.14 19.08
CA ASP A 144 3.25 -0.79 19.05
C ASP A 144 3.53 -0.37 17.60
N PHE A 145 3.45 0.93 17.34
CA PHE A 145 3.41 1.51 16.00
C PHE A 145 4.41 2.64 15.86
N ALA A 146 5.10 2.71 14.70
CA ALA A 146 5.85 3.88 14.25
C ALA A 146 5.28 4.32 12.89
N THR A 147 4.70 5.51 12.81
CA THR A 147 3.96 5.95 11.61
C THR A 147 4.87 6.32 10.46
N TYR A 148 4.44 6.03 9.22
CA TYR A 148 5.21 6.43 8.03
C TYR A 148 4.36 7.01 6.89
N ARG A 149 3.01 6.96 6.95
CA ARG A 149 2.17 7.49 5.88
C ARG A 149 0.77 7.83 6.40
N LYS A 150 0.09 8.80 5.77
CA LYS A 150 -1.34 9.05 6.01
C LYS A 150 -2.14 7.86 5.50
N ASP A 151 -3.25 7.55 6.16
CA ASP A 151 -4.20 6.56 5.67
C ASP A 151 -5.37 7.24 4.96
N SER A 152 -5.38 7.14 3.65
CA SER A 152 -6.48 7.60 2.80
C SER A 152 -7.21 6.41 2.19
N LEU A 153 -8.52 6.40 2.31
CA LEU A 153 -9.41 5.37 1.79
C LEU A 153 -10.24 5.91 0.63
N GLY A 154 -10.51 5.07 -0.35
CA GLY A 154 -11.28 5.45 -1.53
C GLY A 154 -12.44 4.51 -1.83
N PHE A 155 -13.58 5.10 -2.23
CA PHE A 155 -14.68 4.38 -2.86
C PHE A 155 -14.50 4.40 -4.37
N TYR A 156 -14.41 3.22 -4.96
CA TYR A 156 -14.27 3.03 -6.41
C TYR A 156 -15.46 2.27 -6.97
N VAL A 157 -16.03 2.80 -8.03
CA VAL A 157 -17.14 2.16 -8.78
C VAL A 157 -16.68 1.85 -10.20
N ARG A 158 -17.36 0.92 -10.91
CA ARG A 158 -17.09 0.70 -12.33
C ARG A 158 -17.35 1.98 -13.14
N THR A 159 -16.62 2.22 -14.19
CA THR A 159 -16.68 3.46 -15.00
C THR A 159 -18.09 3.77 -15.50
N GLY A 160 -18.96 2.93 -15.81
CA GLY A 160 -20.37 3.21 -16.20
C GLY A 160 -21.37 3.22 -15.06
N SER A 161 -20.94 3.25 -13.79
CA SER A 161 -21.86 3.27 -12.64
C SER A 161 -22.63 4.59 -12.54
N PRO A 162 -23.93 4.57 -12.19
CA PRO A 162 -24.71 5.78 -11.92
C PRO A 162 -24.32 6.48 -10.60
N ILE A 163 -23.61 5.79 -9.70
CA ILE A 163 -23.18 6.33 -8.41
C ILE A 163 -22.15 7.44 -8.63
N GLN A 164 -22.45 8.66 -8.18
CA GLN A 164 -21.58 9.84 -8.38
C GLN A 164 -20.78 10.20 -7.12
N SER A 165 -21.27 9.86 -5.94
CA SER A 165 -20.67 10.22 -4.66
C SER A 165 -20.87 9.11 -3.64
N LEU A 166 -19.84 8.85 -2.82
CA LEU A 166 -19.89 8.04 -1.61
C LEU A 166 -18.95 8.67 -0.56
N THR A 167 -19.47 9.69 0.14
CA THR A 167 -18.70 10.47 1.13
C THR A 167 -19.40 10.54 2.49
N LYS A 168 -20.64 10.02 2.57
CA LYS A 168 -21.50 10.07 3.76
C LYS A 168 -22.10 8.70 4.04
N ALA A 169 -22.42 8.46 5.30
CA ALA A 169 -23.01 7.20 5.74
C ALA A 169 -24.28 6.83 4.96
N GLU A 170 -25.17 7.79 4.72
CA GLU A 170 -26.46 7.54 4.05
C GLU A 170 -26.28 7.03 2.62
N GLU A 171 -25.21 7.42 1.94
CA GLU A 171 -24.95 7.07 0.54
C GLU A 171 -24.59 5.60 0.33
N ILE A 172 -24.18 4.88 1.40
CA ILE A 172 -23.91 3.44 1.31
C ILE A 172 -25.14 2.57 1.58
N ALA A 173 -26.28 3.16 1.97
CA ALA A 173 -27.48 2.41 2.34
C ALA A 173 -27.97 1.51 1.20
N GLY A 174 -28.08 0.19 1.48
CA GLY A 174 -28.54 -0.80 0.53
C GLY A 174 -27.54 -1.20 -0.56
N LEU A 175 -26.31 -0.65 -0.55
CA LEU A 175 -25.27 -0.99 -1.53
C LEU A 175 -24.55 -2.28 -1.14
N ARG A 176 -24.02 -2.97 -2.14
CA ARG A 176 -23.11 -4.11 -2.02
C ARG A 176 -21.68 -3.62 -2.19
N ILE A 177 -20.89 -3.64 -1.11
CA ILE A 177 -19.57 -3.01 -1.10
C ILE A 177 -18.49 -4.05 -0.84
N ILE A 178 -17.52 -4.14 -1.74
CA ILE A 178 -16.33 -4.97 -1.57
C ILE A 178 -15.44 -4.30 -0.52
N VAL A 179 -15.07 -5.06 0.51
CA VAL A 179 -14.21 -4.60 1.60
C VAL A 179 -13.39 -5.77 2.15
N GLY A 180 -12.21 -5.51 2.68
CA GLY A 180 -11.39 -6.51 3.37
C GLY A 180 -11.89 -6.77 4.78
N SER A 181 -11.95 -8.03 5.19
CA SER A 181 -12.31 -8.39 6.57
C SER A 181 -11.20 -8.05 7.56
N GLY A 182 -11.55 -7.61 8.77
CA GLY A 182 -10.62 -7.23 9.83
C GLY A 182 -9.84 -5.93 9.56
N THR A 183 -10.30 -5.12 8.59
CA THR A 183 -9.69 -3.85 8.23
C THR A 183 -10.36 -2.68 8.93
N ASN A 184 -9.68 -1.52 8.98
CA ASN A 184 -10.29 -0.27 9.41
C ASN A 184 -11.40 0.18 8.46
N GLN A 185 -11.30 -0.13 7.16
CA GLN A 185 -12.36 0.13 6.18
C GLN A 185 -13.66 -0.57 6.57
N GLU A 186 -13.59 -1.85 6.90
CA GLU A 186 -14.76 -2.59 7.38
C GLU A 186 -15.34 -1.96 8.64
N ALA A 187 -14.50 -1.61 9.61
CA ALA A 187 -14.95 -0.98 10.85
C ALA A 187 -15.68 0.35 10.60
N ILE A 188 -15.20 1.17 9.64
CA ILE A 188 -15.87 2.42 9.24
C ILE A 188 -17.22 2.14 8.59
N LEU A 189 -17.28 1.19 7.64
CA LEU A 189 -18.56 0.83 6.99
C LEU A 189 -19.58 0.29 8.00
N LEU A 190 -19.16 -0.51 8.96
CA LEU A 190 -20.03 -1.02 10.01
C LEU A 190 -20.53 0.09 10.95
N ALA A 191 -19.68 1.08 11.25
CA ALA A 191 -20.10 2.26 12.01
C ALA A 191 -21.15 3.09 11.24
N TRP A 192 -20.91 3.33 9.96
CA TRP A 192 -21.85 4.02 9.07
C TRP A 192 -23.17 3.25 8.93
N ASP A 193 -23.12 1.94 8.80
CA ASP A 193 -24.30 1.11 8.70
C ASP A 193 -25.16 1.14 9.98
N LYS A 194 -24.50 1.15 11.14
CA LYS A 194 -25.18 1.31 12.43
C LYS A 194 -25.93 2.65 12.51
N GLU A 195 -25.31 3.73 12.05
CA GLU A 195 -25.96 5.06 11.97
C GLU A 195 -27.15 5.03 11.01
N ASN A 196 -26.99 4.38 9.85
CA ASN A 196 -28.05 4.24 8.85
C ASN A 196 -29.24 3.45 9.37
N GLN A 197 -29.00 2.31 10.01
CA GLN A 197 -30.05 1.50 10.60
C GLN A 197 -30.82 2.25 11.69
N ALA A 198 -30.14 3.07 12.51
CA ALA A 198 -30.79 3.93 13.50
C ALA A 198 -31.73 4.98 12.86
N LYS A 199 -31.49 5.35 11.60
CA LYS A 199 -32.32 6.25 10.79
C LYS A 199 -33.38 5.49 9.95
N GLY A 200 -33.49 4.15 10.10
CA GLY A 200 -34.40 3.32 9.32
C GLY A 200 -33.98 3.09 7.86
N LEU A 201 -32.73 3.37 7.50
CA LEU A 201 -32.20 3.12 6.17
C LEU A 201 -31.84 1.64 6.00
N LYS A 202 -31.79 1.16 4.75
CA LYS A 202 -31.41 -0.21 4.44
C LYS A 202 -29.94 -0.46 4.79
N PRO A 203 -29.60 -1.60 5.41
CA PRO A 203 -28.20 -1.95 5.65
C PRO A 203 -27.44 -2.12 4.31
N PHE A 204 -26.15 -1.82 4.31
CA PHE A 204 -25.28 -2.22 3.24
C PHE A 204 -24.97 -3.72 3.31
N THR A 205 -24.46 -4.30 2.24
CA THR A 205 -24.04 -5.71 2.18
C THR A 205 -22.53 -5.77 1.93
N PRO A 206 -21.72 -6.22 2.89
CA PRO A 206 -20.30 -6.43 2.66
C PRO A 206 -20.07 -7.61 1.71
N ILE A 207 -19.13 -7.45 0.78
CA ILE A 207 -18.65 -8.52 -0.10
C ILE A 207 -17.17 -8.74 0.19
N TYR A 208 -16.86 -9.92 0.74
CA TYR A 208 -15.49 -10.35 1.01
C TYR A 208 -14.98 -11.18 -0.17
N ALA A 209 -14.19 -10.56 -1.03
CA ALA A 209 -13.62 -11.25 -2.18
C ALA A 209 -12.25 -11.83 -1.81
N LYS A 210 -11.98 -13.05 -2.26
CA LYS A 210 -10.77 -13.80 -1.90
C LYS A 210 -9.48 -13.21 -2.48
N ASP A 211 -9.59 -12.59 -3.66
CA ASP A 211 -8.45 -12.06 -4.40
C ASP A 211 -8.87 -10.92 -5.33
N ASP A 212 -7.90 -10.31 -5.97
CA ASP A 212 -8.07 -9.18 -6.87
C ASP A 212 -8.92 -9.51 -8.10
N ALA A 213 -8.79 -10.70 -8.65
CA ALA A 213 -9.57 -11.13 -9.82
C ALA A 213 -11.05 -11.26 -9.46
N ALA A 214 -11.37 -11.85 -8.30
CA ALA A 214 -12.71 -11.95 -7.78
C ALA A 214 -13.35 -10.58 -7.48
N GLN A 215 -12.57 -9.64 -6.90
CA GLN A 215 -12.99 -8.25 -6.68
C GLN A 215 -13.34 -7.56 -8.00
N THR A 216 -12.42 -7.63 -8.96
CA THR A 216 -12.60 -7.03 -10.29
C THR A 216 -13.83 -7.59 -10.99
N LEU A 217 -14.00 -8.91 -10.98
CA LEU A 217 -15.15 -9.57 -11.61
C LEU A 217 -16.46 -9.16 -10.93
N ALA A 218 -16.50 -9.10 -9.60
CA ALA A 218 -17.71 -8.71 -8.86
C ALA A 218 -18.13 -7.27 -9.20
N LEU A 219 -17.16 -6.36 -9.29
CA LEU A 219 -17.43 -4.95 -9.62
C LEU A 219 -17.87 -4.78 -11.08
N GLN A 220 -17.16 -5.41 -12.04
CA GLN A 220 -17.46 -5.29 -13.47
C GLN A 220 -18.77 -5.97 -13.86
N SER A 221 -19.13 -7.10 -13.22
CA SER A 221 -20.41 -7.78 -13.46
C SER A 221 -21.62 -7.13 -12.77
N GLY A 222 -21.39 -6.11 -11.94
CA GLY A 222 -22.46 -5.50 -11.15
C GLY A 222 -22.96 -6.36 -9.97
N ARG A 223 -22.22 -7.39 -9.58
CA ARG A 223 -22.50 -8.13 -8.32
C ARG A 223 -22.11 -7.32 -7.09
N ALA A 224 -21.15 -6.40 -7.22
CA ALA A 224 -20.84 -5.35 -6.27
C ALA A 224 -21.09 -3.99 -6.89
N ASP A 225 -21.51 -3.03 -6.08
CA ASP A 225 -21.78 -1.65 -6.49
C ASP A 225 -20.54 -0.77 -6.36
N ALA A 226 -19.71 -1.01 -5.33
CA ALA A 226 -18.48 -0.29 -5.05
C ALA A 226 -17.41 -1.21 -4.43
N TYR A 227 -16.16 -0.76 -4.50
CA TYR A 227 -15.03 -1.21 -3.71
C TYR A 227 -14.65 -0.09 -2.73
N PHE A 228 -14.36 -0.43 -1.48
CA PHE A 228 -13.84 0.49 -0.47
C PHE A 228 -12.55 -0.07 0.14
N GLY A 229 -11.46 0.67 -0.01
CA GLY A 229 -10.14 0.21 0.43
C GLY A 229 -9.07 1.29 0.34
N PRO A 230 -7.78 0.94 0.52
CA PRO A 230 -6.67 1.87 0.41
C PRO A 230 -6.72 2.64 -0.91
N ASN A 231 -6.71 3.98 -0.82
CA ASN A 231 -6.87 4.83 -2.01
C ASN A 231 -5.74 4.62 -3.03
N VAL A 232 -4.51 4.41 -2.59
CA VAL A 232 -3.36 4.17 -3.48
C VAL A 232 -3.55 2.93 -4.36
N ILE A 233 -4.12 1.84 -3.81
CA ILE A 233 -4.40 0.62 -4.59
C ILE A 233 -5.52 0.87 -5.60
N GLY A 234 -6.62 1.50 -5.16
CA GLY A 234 -7.75 1.81 -6.03
C GLY A 234 -7.38 2.78 -7.15
N ALA A 235 -6.59 3.80 -6.85
CA ALA A 235 -6.10 4.79 -7.82
C ALA A 235 -5.17 4.13 -8.86
N TRP A 236 -4.26 3.25 -8.42
CA TRP A 236 -3.42 2.48 -9.32
C TRP A 236 -4.25 1.65 -10.31
N LYS A 237 -5.20 0.87 -9.79
CA LYS A 237 -6.11 0.04 -10.62
C LYS A 237 -6.93 0.87 -11.60
N ALA A 238 -7.48 1.98 -11.14
CA ALA A 238 -8.25 2.89 -11.98
C ALA A 238 -7.39 3.42 -13.13
N ALA A 239 -6.18 3.86 -12.84
CA ALA A 239 -5.24 4.37 -13.85
C ALA A 239 -4.74 3.29 -14.81
N LEU A 240 -4.47 2.08 -14.29
CA LEU A 240 -4.01 0.94 -15.11
C LEU A 240 -5.07 0.44 -16.09
N THR A 241 -6.32 0.34 -15.64
CA THR A 241 -7.37 -0.36 -16.40
C THR A 241 -8.38 0.55 -17.05
N GLY A 242 -8.57 1.79 -16.55
CA GLY A 242 -9.66 2.68 -16.96
C GLY A 242 -11.07 2.17 -16.64
N LYS A 243 -11.18 1.02 -15.93
CA LYS A 243 -12.46 0.34 -15.68
C LYS A 243 -13.18 0.79 -14.43
N THR A 244 -12.50 1.53 -13.57
CA THR A 244 -13.07 2.06 -12.31
C THR A 244 -12.76 3.54 -12.17
N ARG A 245 -13.53 4.21 -11.34
CA ARG A 245 -13.33 5.62 -10.97
C ARG A 245 -13.59 5.84 -9.50
N LEU A 246 -12.86 6.78 -8.91
CA LEU A 246 -13.05 7.26 -7.55
C LEU A 246 -14.36 8.07 -7.46
N VAL A 247 -15.16 7.83 -6.43
CA VAL A 247 -16.41 8.55 -6.14
C VAL A 247 -16.48 9.11 -4.72
N GLY A 248 -15.46 8.89 -3.91
CA GLY A 248 -15.37 9.45 -2.56
C GLY A 248 -14.11 9.01 -1.86
N SER A 249 -13.63 9.83 -0.95
CA SER A 249 -12.49 9.54 -0.09
C SER A 249 -12.85 9.76 1.36
N VAL A 250 -12.28 8.95 2.24
CA VAL A 250 -12.49 8.98 3.68
C VAL A 250 -11.14 8.78 4.37
N ASP A 251 -10.91 9.51 5.46
CA ASP A 251 -9.75 9.26 6.31
C ASP A 251 -9.81 7.88 6.99
N GLY A 252 -8.69 7.19 7.07
CA GLY A 252 -8.61 5.83 7.62
C GLY A 252 -8.94 5.70 9.11
N GLY A 253 -9.00 6.82 9.83
CA GLY A 253 -9.43 6.92 11.22
C GLY A 253 -10.78 7.63 11.41
N TRP A 254 -11.60 7.69 10.37
CA TRP A 254 -12.86 8.43 10.37
C TRP A 254 -13.59 8.39 11.74
N PRO A 255 -14.10 9.53 12.23
CA PRO A 255 -14.15 10.86 11.61
C PRO A 255 -12.84 11.68 11.72
N LYS A 256 -11.80 11.13 12.32
CA LYS A 256 -10.46 11.73 12.42
C LYS A 256 -9.51 11.12 11.40
N ALA A 257 -8.37 11.77 11.18
CA ALA A 257 -7.28 11.18 10.42
C ALA A 257 -6.64 10.02 11.19
N ALA A 258 -6.10 9.05 10.47
CA ALA A 258 -5.22 8.02 11.00
C ALA A 258 -3.98 7.87 10.12
N HIS A 259 -2.99 7.14 10.61
CA HIS A 259 -1.73 6.89 9.92
C HIS A 259 -1.49 5.40 9.73
N ILE A 260 -0.80 5.08 8.66
CA ILE A 260 -0.20 3.79 8.40
C ILE A 260 1.13 3.71 9.16
N ALA A 261 1.43 2.56 9.74
CA ALA A 261 2.59 2.43 10.61
C ALA A 261 3.34 1.11 10.42
N VAL A 262 4.64 1.14 10.67
CA VAL A 262 5.42 -0.04 10.99
C VAL A 262 4.88 -0.60 12.30
N THR A 263 4.49 -1.86 12.29
CA THR A 263 3.82 -2.53 13.41
C THR A 263 4.77 -3.53 14.03
N VAL A 264 5.02 -3.41 15.32
CA VAL A 264 5.89 -4.29 16.08
C VAL A 264 5.15 -4.90 17.27
N LYS A 265 5.71 -6.00 17.82
CA LYS A 265 5.15 -6.62 19.02
C LYS A 265 5.10 -5.61 20.16
N LYS A 266 3.97 -5.54 20.86
CA LYS A 266 3.78 -4.64 22.01
C LYS A 266 4.85 -4.87 23.07
N GLY A 267 5.44 -3.79 23.54
CA GLY A 267 6.49 -3.84 24.57
C GLY A 267 7.83 -4.39 24.09
N SER A 268 8.02 -4.59 22.77
CA SER A 268 9.32 -5.01 22.22
C SER A 268 10.42 -3.94 22.33
N GLY A 269 10.01 -2.66 22.51
CA GLY A 269 10.93 -1.53 22.52
C GLY A 269 11.42 -1.10 21.12
N LEU A 270 10.88 -1.68 20.03
CA LEU A 270 11.32 -1.37 18.67
C LEU A 270 10.63 -0.14 18.06
N ALA A 271 9.48 0.27 18.56
CA ALA A 271 8.73 1.38 17.94
C ALA A 271 9.49 2.70 17.98
N GLU A 272 10.14 3.03 19.09
CA GLU A 272 10.94 4.26 19.23
C GLU A 272 12.14 4.32 18.28
N PRO A 273 13.06 3.32 18.25
CA PRO A 273 14.17 3.36 17.31
C PRO A 273 13.71 3.36 15.85
N ILE A 274 12.59 2.69 15.51
CA ILE A 274 12.03 2.73 14.16
C ILE A 274 11.47 4.13 13.84
N SER A 275 10.76 4.77 14.77
CA SER A 275 10.27 6.15 14.59
C SER A 275 11.42 7.14 14.42
N THR A 276 12.50 7.00 15.22
CA THR A 276 13.72 7.80 15.07
C THR A 276 14.38 7.57 13.70
N ALA A 277 14.46 6.33 13.23
CA ALA A 277 14.95 5.99 11.90
C ALA A 277 14.11 6.66 10.80
N LEU A 278 12.78 6.56 10.89
CA LEU A 278 11.85 7.17 9.95
C LEU A 278 11.98 8.71 9.96
N ASN A 279 12.10 9.33 11.12
CA ASN A 279 12.32 10.78 11.22
C ASN A 279 13.66 11.21 10.59
N GLY A 280 14.70 10.38 10.72
CA GLY A 280 15.97 10.59 10.03
C GLY A 280 15.83 10.62 8.51
N VAL A 281 15.11 9.63 7.93
CA VAL A 281 14.91 9.55 6.48
C VAL A 281 13.88 10.56 5.95
N ILE A 282 12.96 11.02 6.77
CA ILE A 282 12.10 12.18 6.47
C ILE A 282 12.96 13.44 6.37
N GLY A 283 13.85 13.64 7.34
CA GLY A 283 14.71 14.82 7.40
C GLY A 283 15.76 14.89 6.29
N ASN A 284 16.31 13.77 5.82
CA ASN A 284 17.32 13.74 4.75
C ASN A 284 16.75 13.63 3.33
N GLY A 285 15.43 13.44 3.19
CA GLY A 285 14.72 13.39 1.91
C GLY A 285 14.61 12.01 1.25
N ASP A 286 15.19 10.95 1.81
CA ASP A 286 15.11 9.60 1.21
C ASP A 286 13.69 9.02 1.31
N TYR A 287 12.97 9.32 2.37
CA TYR A 287 11.55 8.99 2.53
C TYR A 287 10.70 9.59 1.40
N GLN A 288 10.87 10.89 1.09
CA GLN A 288 10.14 11.56 0.01
C GLN A 288 10.45 10.96 -1.36
N LYS A 289 11.71 10.55 -1.58
CA LYS A 289 12.11 9.85 -2.83
C LYS A 289 11.35 8.53 -2.97
N VAL A 290 11.21 7.76 -1.88
CA VAL A 290 10.45 6.50 -1.89
C VAL A 290 8.99 6.76 -2.22
N LEU A 291 8.29 7.63 -1.49
CA LEU A 291 6.87 7.85 -1.74
C LEU A 291 6.61 8.46 -3.12
N ASN A 292 7.47 9.38 -3.57
CA ASN A 292 7.33 9.97 -4.90
C ASN A 292 7.52 8.93 -6.02
N ARG A 293 8.53 8.03 -5.91
CA ARG A 293 8.75 7.01 -6.96
C ARG A 293 7.57 6.06 -7.14
N TRP A 294 6.74 5.89 -6.09
CA TRP A 294 5.56 5.03 -6.11
C TRP A 294 4.24 5.80 -6.28
N GLY A 295 4.30 7.14 -6.48
CA GLY A 295 3.11 8.00 -6.67
C GLY A 295 2.30 8.24 -5.39
N GLU A 296 2.90 8.03 -4.23
CA GLU A 296 2.26 8.17 -2.91
C GLU A 296 2.60 9.50 -2.22
N GLY A 297 3.19 10.45 -2.94
CA GLY A 297 3.65 11.73 -2.39
C GLY A 297 2.55 12.55 -1.69
N VAL A 298 1.29 12.38 -2.08
CA VAL A 298 0.14 13.05 -1.44
C VAL A 298 -0.19 12.52 -0.04
N GLU A 299 0.29 11.33 0.31
CA GLU A 299 0.09 10.69 1.62
C GLU A 299 1.29 10.84 2.55
N GLN A 300 2.28 11.68 2.20
CA GLN A 300 3.44 11.96 3.03
C GLN A 300 3.06 12.54 4.40
N ILE A 301 3.85 12.17 5.41
CA ILE A 301 3.82 12.79 6.74
C ILE A 301 5.11 13.58 6.97
N GLY A 302 5.02 14.63 7.78
CA GLY A 302 6.19 15.43 8.14
C GLY A 302 6.99 14.87 9.31
N HIS A 303 6.41 13.93 10.06
CA HIS A 303 7.01 13.37 11.27
C HIS A 303 6.42 11.99 11.57
N SER A 304 7.26 11.04 11.96
CA SER A 304 6.85 9.73 12.49
C SER A 304 6.54 9.84 13.96
N GLU A 305 5.43 9.27 14.38
CA GLU A 305 4.97 9.24 15.78
C GLU A 305 4.82 7.80 16.26
N VAL A 306 5.07 7.60 17.56
CA VAL A 306 4.86 6.31 18.20
C VAL A 306 3.47 6.28 18.83
N ASN A 307 2.68 5.27 18.49
CA ASN A 307 1.34 5.01 19.04
C ASN A 307 0.39 6.22 19.03
N PRO A 308 0.29 7.01 17.95
CA PRO A 308 -0.62 8.16 17.91
C PRO A 308 -2.08 7.74 18.04
N ALA A 309 -2.98 8.71 18.12
CA ALA A 309 -4.41 8.45 17.99
C ALA A 309 -4.71 7.79 16.64
N GLY A 310 -5.68 6.89 16.62
CA GLY A 310 -6.13 6.17 15.44
C GLY A 310 -7.63 5.89 15.47
N LEU A 311 -8.09 4.99 14.60
CA LEU A 311 -9.51 4.64 14.56
C LEU A 311 -9.97 4.08 15.91
N GLY A 312 -11.03 4.68 16.46
CA GLY A 312 -11.66 4.27 17.72
C GLY A 312 -11.07 4.90 18.99
N ASP A 313 -10.12 5.83 18.87
CA ASP A 313 -9.59 6.63 20.00
C ASP A 313 -10.42 7.88 20.30
#